data_89d6386a34313e9110e9009db69dd7c9
#
_entry.id   89d6386a34313e9110e9009db69dd7c9
#
_cell.length_a   1.000
_cell.length_b   1.000
_cell.length_c   1.000
_cell.angle_alpha   90.00
_cell.angle_beta   90.00
_cell.angle_gamma   90.00
#
_symmetry.space_group_name_H-M   'P 1'
#
loop_
_entity.id
_entity.type
_entity.pdbx_description
1 polymer ?
#
loop_
_entity_poly.entity_id
_entity_poly.type
_entity_poly.pdbx_seq_one_letter_code
_entity_poly.pdbx_strand_id
1 'polypeptide(L)'
;MSSKPAAPTVSSPGTNVSAASARAPEKPRKRTLLSQRVFALQQIIPLGILAVVMFYEVMSHLIFQTEVHPLLFAVETLTFGILGPAFTWVTLNWVAREIRQRERAEGEADELNAMLQEMHHRIKNNLQTVADLLTLEMSRNLRPEVQESLRDSITRIKSIAASHELLSVESVGLTDITELARRVVATTKRSMLRPDQKIEIVVKGHEIYLGSKQATAFALVLNELIANAIEHGFRTRREGAIEIELDWDASEVWMRVQDDGEGLPNGFDLNTSRGLGLQIARTLVEKDLRGKLALTSNGAGTTAWVLFQRGVALTNKE
;
A
#
# COMPACT_ATOMS: atom_id res chain seq x y z
N MET A 1 3.11 -34.10 -70.75
CA MET A 1 2.05 -33.20 -70.24
C MET A 1 2.45 -32.72 -68.87
N SER A 2 2.91 -31.51 -68.87
CA SER A 2 3.58 -30.82 -67.73
C SER A 2 2.51 -30.07 -66.99
N SER A 3 2.40 -30.26 -65.68
CA SER A 3 1.64 -29.39 -64.81
C SER A 3 2.60 -28.65 -63.85
N LYS A 4 2.64 -27.36 -64.04
CA LYS A 4 3.41 -26.35 -63.32
C LYS A 4 2.76 -26.08 -61.93
N PRO A 5 3.51 -26.04 -60.81
CA PRO A 5 2.91 -25.62 -59.53
C PRO A 5 2.86 -24.09 -59.44
N ALA A 6 1.77 -23.60 -58.87
CA ALA A 6 1.49 -22.20 -58.63
C ALA A 6 2.32 -21.62 -57.47
N ALA A 7 2.78 -20.37 -57.63
CA ALA A 7 3.51 -19.63 -56.62
C ALA A 7 2.61 -19.16 -55.45
N PRO A 8 3.13 -19.08 -54.22
CA PRO A 8 2.36 -18.54 -53.08
C PRO A 8 2.29 -17.02 -53.15
N THR A 9 1.11 -16.49 -52.99
CA THR A 9 0.83 -15.05 -52.83
C THR A 9 1.33 -14.56 -51.49
N VAL A 10 2.23 -13.60 -51.52
CA VAL A 10 2.71 -12.81 -50.35
C VAL A 10 1.59 -11.85 -49.97
N SER A 11 0.97 -12.06 -48.81
CA SER A 11 0.10 -11.10 -48.17
C SER A 11 0.93 -10.07 -47.39
N SER A 12 0.81 -8.81 -47.72
CA SER A 12 1.39 -7.65 -47.04
C SER A 12 0.94 -7.57 -45.56
N PRO A 13 1.82 -7.19 -44.63
CA PRO A 13 1.42 -6.99 -43.25
C PRO A 13 0.62 -5.70 -43.12
N GLY A 14 -0.66 -5.86 -42.77
CA GLY A 14 -1.52 -4.76 -42.39
C GLY A 14 -0.99 -4.08 -41.11
N THR A 15 -0.69 -2.82 -41.23
CA THR A 15 -0.41 -1.91 -40.12
C THR A 15 -1.65 -1.81 -39.22
N ASN A 16 -1.69 -2.61 -38.16
CA ASN A 16 -2.61 -2.36 -37.05
C ASN A 16 -2.13 -1.14 -36.28
N VAL A 17 -2.65 0.03 -36.68
CA VAL A 17 -2.64 1.23 -35.85
C VAL A 17 -3.52 0.91 -34.63
N SER A 18 -2.85 0.77 -33.50
CA SER A 18 -3.47 0.64 -32.18
C SER A 18 -4.46 1.78 -31.99
N ALA A 19 -5.76 1.45 -32.08
CA ALA A 19 -6.83 2.37 -31.72
C ALA A 19 -6.63 2.76 -30.25
N ALA A 20 -6.28 4.02 -30.04
CA ALA A 20 -6.31 4.63 -28.74
C ALA A 20 -7.65 4.28 -28.07
N SER A 21 -7.58 3.54 -26.98
CA SER A 21 -8.72 3.20 -26.13
C SER A 21 -9.41 4.51 -25.74
N ALA A 22 -10.47 4.87 -26.45
CA ALA A 22 -11.36 5.94 -26.05
C ALA A 22 -11.92 5.54 -24.69
N ARG A 23 -11.53 6.27 -23.63
CA ARG A 23 -12.13 6.15 -22.29
C ARG A 23 -13.64 6.20 -22.46
N ALA A 24 -14.31 5.11 -22.11
CA ALA A 24 -15.77 5.10 -22.02
C ALA A 24 -16.19 6.25 -21.08
N PRO A 25 -17.26 6.99 -21.39
CA PRO A 25 -17.72 8.06 -20.53
C PRO A 25 -18.00 7.50 -19.15
N GLU A 26 -17.31 8.06 -18.16
CA GLU A 26 -17.43 7.71 -16.74
C GLU A 26 -18.90 7.80 -16.34
N LYS A 27 -19.51 6.68 -15.97
CA LYS A 27 -20.87 6.66 -15.46
C LYS A 27 -20.94 7.59 -14.27
N PRO A 28 -21.91 8.55 -14.23
CA PRO A 28 -22.02 9.47 -13.12
C PRO A 28 -22.13 8.66 -11.82
N ARG A 29 -21.16 8.87 -10.88
CA ARG A 29 -21.14 8.24 -9.57
C ARG A 29 -22.51 8.43 -8.94
N LYS A 30 -23.18 7.34 -8.57
CA LYS A 30 -24.46 7.38 -7.85
C LYS A 30 -24.19 8.15 -6.55
N ARG A 31 -24.91 9.27 -6.36
CA ARG A 31 -24.89 10.01 -5.09
C ARG A 31 -25.17 9.02 -3.97
N THR A 32 -24.40 9.08 -2.90
CA THR A 32 -24.64 8.20 -1.75
C THR A 32 -26.04 8.47 -1.20
N LEU A 33 -26.67 7.47 -0.60
CA LEU A 33 -28.00 7.59 0.00
C LEU A 33 -28.08 8.76 1.00
N LEU A 34 -26.93 9.08 1.63
CA LEU A 34 -26.81 10.16 2.59
C LEU A 34 -26.88 11.54 1.94
N SER A 35 -26.13 11.77 0.87
CA SER A 35 -26.15 13.05 0.15
C SER A 35 -27.49 13.34 -0.52
N GLN A 36 -28.20 12.31 -0.98
CA GLN A 36 -29.56 12.42 -1.50
C GLN A 36 -30.57 12.81 -0.42
N ARG A 37 -30.47 12.21 0.76
CA ARG A 37 -31.35 12.53 1.91
C ARG A 37 -31.10 13.96 2.41
N VAL A 38 -29.85 14.38 2.54
CA VAL A 38 -29.51 15.75 2.96
C VAL A 38 -30.03 16.78 1.96
N PHE A 39 -29.93 16.51 0.66
CA PHE A 39 -30.48 17.39 -0.37
C PHE A 39 -32.02 17.50 -0.29
N ALA A 40 -32.73 16.41 -0.05
CA ALA A 40 -34.17 16.42 0.14
C ALA A 40 -34.58 17.21 1.41
N LEU A 41 -33.89 16.98 2.52
CA LEU A 41 -34.12 17.69 3.78
C LEU A 41 -33.86 19.19 3.65
N GLN A 42 -32.87 19.61 2.88
CA GLN A 42 -32.54 21.01 2.61
C GLN A 42 -33.71 21.78 1.97
N GLN A 43 -34.54 21.10 1.20
CA GLN A 43 -35.70 21.70 0.55
C GLN A 43 -36.96 21.65 1.44
N ILE A 44 -37.16 20.56 2.15
CA ILE A 44 -38.42 20.29 2.88
C ILE A 44 -38.45 20.98 4.25
N ILE A 45 -37.35 20.99 5.01
CA ILE A 45 -37.34 21.51 6.38
C ILE A 45 -37.67 23.01 6.46
N PRO A 46 -37.05 23.91 5.66
CA PRO A 46 -37.38 25.33 5.72
C PRO A 46 -38.85 25.60 5.38
N LEU A 47 -39.37 24.86 4.39
CA LEU A 47 -40.78 24.98 3.97
C LEU A 47 -41.73 24.50 5.06
N GLY A 48 -41.37 23.40 5.76
CA GLY A 48 -42.13 22.86 6.91
C GLY A 48 -42.14 23.84 8.09
N ILE A 49 -41.02 24.46 8.40
CA ILE A 49 -40.94 25.49 9.45
C ILE A 49 -41.84 26.65 9.12
N LEU A 50 -41.77 27.19 7.87
CA LEU A 50 -42.63 28.27 7.43
C LEU A 50 -44.12 27.90 7.54
N ALA A 51 -44.50 26.70 7.11
CA ALA A 51 -45.89 26.23 7.18
C ALA A 51 -46.40 26.13 8.64
N VAL A 52 -45.56 25.62 9.57
CA VAL A 52 -45.91 25.53 11.00
C VAL A 52 -46.07 26.91 11.60
N VAL A 53 -45.21 27.87 11.29
CA VAL A 53 -45.33 29.25 11.79
C VAL A 53 -46.58 29.93 11.26
N MET A 54 -46.84 29.79 9.97
CA MET A 54 -48.08 30.34 9.37
C MET A 54 -49.36 29.74 9.95
N PHE A 55 -49.34 28.41 10.21
CA PHE A 55 -50.47 27.73 10.83
C PHE A 55 -50.70 28.24 12.26
N TYR A 56 -49.62 28.35 13.05
CA TYR A 56 -49.71 28.91 14.40
C TYR A 56 -50.27 30.33 14.41
N GLU A 57 -49.82 31.18 13.58
CA GLU A 57 -50.31 32.58 13.45
C GLU A 57 -51.81 32.62 13.13
N VAL A 58 -52.25 31.87 12.12
CA VAL A 58 -53.67 31.79 11.75
C VAL A 58 -54.51 31.25 12.88
N MET A 59 -54.08 30.19 13.55
CA MET A 59 -54.81 29.57 14.68
C MET A 59 -54.85 30.48 15.91
N SER A 60 -53.77 31.19 16.20
CA SER A 60 -53.69 32.16 17.28
C SER A 60 -54.73 33.31 17.08
N HIS A 61 -54.84 33.82 15.90
CA HIS A 61 -55.84 34.84 15.55
C HIS A 61 -57.28 34.32 15.65
N LEU A 62 -57.52 33.08 15.21
CA LEU A 62 -58.85 32.50 15.16
C LEU A 62 -59.43 32.12 16.54
N ILE A 63 -58.55 31.61 17.43
CA ILE A 63 -58.95 31.05 18.74
C ILE A 63 -58.96 32.11 19.84
N PHE A 64 -57.95 32.98 19.87
CA PHE A 64 -57.73 33.85 21.03
C PHE A 64 -58.29 35.27 20.80
N GLN A 65 -58.77 35.64 19.62
CA GLN A 65 -59.27 36.99 19.29
C GLN A 65 -58.41 38.12 19.89
N THR A 66 -57.13 37.88 20.05
CA THR A 66 -56.18 38.82 20.66
C THR A 66 -55.98 40.02 19.79
N GLU A 67 -56.09 41.22 20.38
CA GLU A 67 -55.59 42.43 19.71
C GLU A 67 -54.09 42.31 19.55
N VAL A 68 -53.62 42.00 18.33
CA VAL A 68 -52.24 41.77 18.06
C VAL A 68 -51.51 43.13 18.06
N HIS A 69 -50.56 43.25 19.01
CA HIS A 69 -49.70 44.42 18.99
C HIS A 69 -48.83 44.39 17.72
N PRO A 70 -48.99 45.36 16.76
CA PRO A 70 -48.44 45.24 15.44
C PRO A 70 -46.89 45.04 15.45
N LEU A 71 -46.21 45.56 16.47
CA LEU A 71 -44.77 45.41 16.63
C LEU A 71 -44.37 43.98 17.01
N LEU A 72 -45.07 43.31 17.91
CA LEU A 72 -44.84 41.91 18.32
C LEU A 72 -45.05 40.99 17.11
N PHE A 73 -46.16 41.17 16.41
CA PHE A 73 -46.44 40.39 15.18
C PHE A 73 -45.32 40.54 14.13
N ALA A 74 -44.83 41.76 13.90
CA ALA A 74 -43.73 41.97 12.97
C ALA A 74 -42.43 41.27 13.41
N VAL A 75 -42.12 41.30 14.71
CA VAL A 75 -40.95 40.63 15.26
C VAL A 75 -41.07 39.10 15.17
N GLU A 76 -42.20 38.52 15.52
CA GLU A 76 -42.45 37.07 15.41
C GLU A 76 -42.37 36.60 13.94
N THR A 77 -43.04 37.28 13.03
CA THR A 77 -43.00 36.98 11.59
C THR A 77 -41.62 37.06 11.04
N LEU A 78 -40.85 38.10 11.39
CA LEU A 78 -39.45 38.23 10.97
C LEU A 78 -38.56 37.10 11.50
N THR A 79 -38.68 36.84 12.80
CA THR A 79 -37.77 35.87 13.49
C THR A 79 -38.05 34.42 13.05
N PHE A 80 -39.29 34.00 13.12
CA PHE A 80 -39.70 32.61 12.86
C PHE A 80 -40.06 32.38 11.38
N GLY A 81 -40.67 33.34 10.72
CA GLY A 81 -41.11 33.23 9.33
C GLY A 81 -39.99 33.42 8.31
N ILE A 82 -38.98 34.23 8.62
CA ILE A 82 -37.91 34.55 7.67
C ILE A 82 -36.54 34.08 8.15
N LEU A 83 -36.11 34.52 9.34
CA LEU A 83 -34.77 34.22 9.84
C LEU A 83 -34.58 32.74 10.17
N GLY A 84 -35.59 32.08 10.75
CA GLY A 84 -35.54 30.66 11.08
C GLY A 84 -35.33 29.77 9.84
N PRO A 85 -36.18 29.84 8.82
CA PRO A 85 -35.98 29.10 7.57
C PRO A 85 -34.66 29.46 6.85
N ALA A 86 -34.26 30.74 6.83
CA ALA A 86 -33.02 31.18 6.23
C ALA A 86 -31.79 30.55 6.97
N PHE A 87 -31.77 30.59 8.28
CA PHE A 87 -30.72 29.97 9.09
C PHE A 87 -30.65 28.46 8.86
N THR A 88 -31.79 27.79 8.86
CA THR A 88 -31.87 26.36 8.59
C THR A 88 -31.36 26.02 7.18
N TRP A 89 -31.70 26.82 6.19
CA TRP A 89 -31.19 26.64 4.84
C TRP A 89 -29.67 26.82 4.75
N VAL A 90 -29.12 27.85 5.40
CA VAL A 90 -27.67 28.09 5.44
C VAL A 90 -26.92 26.95 6.12
N THR A 91 -27.38 26.49 7.26
CA THR A 91 -26.77 25.38 8.01
C THR A 91 -26.81 24.07 7.24
N LEU A 92 -27.96 23.72 6.66
CA LEU A 92 -28.09 22.53 5.83
C LEU A 92 -27.22 22.60 4.57
N ASN A 93 -27.13 23.79 3.95
CA ASN A 93 -26.29 23.99 2.79
C ASN A 93 -24.80 23.87 3.13
N TRP A 94 -24.39 24.37 4.30
CA TRP A 94 -23.03 24.19 4.81
C TRP A 94 -22.71 22.72 5.07
N VAL A 95 -23.57 21.99 5.77
CA VAL A 95 -23.42 20.53 6.01
C VAL A 95 -23.35 19.75 4.68
N ALA A 96 -24.24 20.10 3.73
CA ALA A 96 -24.23 19.46 2.41
C ALA A 96 -22.94 19.70 1.61
N ARG A 97 -22.30 20.86 1.79
CA ARG A 97 -21.00 21.15 1.18
C ARG A 97 -19.89 20.32 1.82
N GLU A 98 -19.88 20.25 3.16
CA GLU A 98 -18.89 19.48 3.92
C GLU A 98 -18.94 18.00 3.56
N ILE A 99 -20.15 17.39 3.52
CA ILE A 99 -20.32 15.99 3.12
C ILE A 99 -19.80 15.78 1.69
N ARG A 100 -20.10 16.68 0.75
CA ARG A 100 -19.61 16.56 -0.63
C ARG A 100 -18.10 16.69 -0.75
N GLN A 101 -17.46 17.51 0.09
CA GLN A 101 -16.00 17.62 0.13
C GLN A 101 -15.36 16.32 0.63
N ARG A 102 -15.90 15.72 1.70
CA ARG A 102 -15.44 14.43 2.21
C ARG A 102 -15.62 13.31 1.19
N GLU A 103 -16.79 13.19 0.58
CA GLU A 103 -17.05 12.19 -0.48
C GLU A 103 -16.07 12.32 -1.67
N ARG A 104 -15.68 13.55 -2.03
CA ARG A 104 -14.68 13.79 -3.08
C ARG A 104 -13.30 13.36 -2.65
N ALA A 105 -12.87 13.77 -1.44
CA ALA A 105 -11.57 13.40 -0.91
C ALA A 105 -11.42 11.87 -0.75
N GLU A 106 -12.45 11.19 -0.24
CA GLU A 106 -12.49 9.72 -0.17
C GLU A 106 -12.41 9.10 -1.56
N GLY A 107 -13.16 9.64 -2.52
CA GLY A 107 -13.14 9.16 -3.89
C GLY A 107 -11.79 9.33 -4.60
N GLU A 108 -11.11 10.44 -4.38
CA GLU A 108 -9.77 10.70 -4.91
C GLU A 108 -8.73 9.76 -4.26
N ALA A 109 -8.86 9.50 -2.95
CA ALA A 109 -8.02 8.54 -2.24
C ALA A 109 -8.21 7.12 -2.77
N ASP A 110 -9.45 6.69 -3.00
CA ASP A 110 -9.75 5.35 -3.56
C ASP A 110 -9.19 5.20 -4.98
N GLU A 111 -9.31 6.23 -5.81
CA GLU A 111 -8.76 6.23 -7.17
C GLU A 111 -7.22 6.16 -7.15
N LEU A 112 -6.58 6.93 -6.27
CA LEU A 112 -5.13 6.89 -6.09
C LEU A 112 -4.68 5.50 -5.61
N ASN A 113 -5.39 4.91 -4.65
CA ASN A 113 -5.11 3.56 -4.15
C ASN A 113 -5.22 2.50 -5.25
N ALA A 114 -6.28 2.56 -6.06
CA ALA A 114 -6.45 1.65 -7.19
C ALA A 114 -5.31 1.81 -8.22
N MET A 115 -4.88 3.04 -8.48
CA MET A 115 -3.74 3.32 -9.38
C MET A 115 -2.43 2.78 -8.81
N LEU A 116 -2.19 2.94 -7.51
CA LEU A 116 -1.00 2.40 -6.83
C LEU A 116 -0.99 0.86 -6.89
N GLN A 117 -2.12 0.20 -6.64
CA GLN A 117 -2.23 -1.26 -6.77
C GLN A 117 -1.91 -1.72 -8.20
N GLU A 118 -2.47 -1.06 -9.21
CA GLU A 118 -2.18 -1.39 -10.61
C GLU A 118 -0.69 -1.18 -10.93
N MET A 119 -0.07 -0.12 -10.42
CA MET A 119 1.37 0.10 -10.58
C MET A 119 2.19 -1.03 -9.94
N HIS A 120 1.86 -1.46 -8.72
CA HIS A 120 2.54 -2.59 -8.08
C HIS A 120 2.40 -3.89 -8.88
N HIS A 121 1.22 -4.18 -9.39
CA HIS A 121 0.99 -5.34 -10.26
C HIS A 121 1.82 -5.26 -11.55
N ARG A 122 1.92 -4.09 -12.17
CA ARG A 122 2.76 -3.89 -13.37
C ARG A 122 4.24 -4.04 -13.07
N ILE A 123 4.73 -3.50 -11.95
CA ILE A 123 6.12 -3.66 -11.53
C ILE A 123 6.44 -5.15 -11.33
N LYS A 124 5.59 -5.90 -10.62
CA LYS A 124 5.74 -7.34 -10.45
C LYS A 124 5.83 -8.06 -11.80
N ASN A 125 4.90 -7.78 -12.71
CA ASN A 125 4.87 -8.41 -14.03
C ASN A 125 6.12 -8.10 -14.85
N ASN A 126 6.61 -6.86 -14.80
CA ASN A 126 7.84 -6.46 -15.47
C ASN A 126 9.06 -7.18 -14.89
N LEU A 127 9.16 -7.26 -13.56
CA LEU A 127 10.25 -7.98 -12.88
C LEU A 127 10.20 -9.47 -13.21
N GLN A 128 9.01 -10.08 -13.24
CA GLN A 128 8.84 -11.48 -13.65
C GLN A 128 9.31 -11.69 -15.10
N THR A 129 8.93 -10.81 -16.01
CA THR A 129 9.37 -10.89 -17.41
C THR A 129 10.90 -10.79 -17.53
N VAL A 130 11.54 -9.90 -16.77
CA VAL A 130 13.01 -9.79 -16.75
C VAL A 130 13.63 -11.07 -16.19
N ALA A 131 13.10 -11.64 -15.12
CA ALA A 131 13.58 -12.90 -14.56
C ALA A 131 13.45 -14.06 -15.56
N ASP A 132 12.34 -14.11 -16.31
CA ASP A 132 12.09 -15.15 -17.33
C ASP A 132 13.06 -15.01 -18.53
N LEU A 133 13.34 -13.76 -18.97
CA LEU A 133 14.35 -13.49 -20.02
C LEU A 133 15.75 -13.89 -19.57
N LEU A 134 16.14 -13.58 -18.34
CA LEU A 134 17.44 -14.00 -17.80
C LEU A 134 17.53 -15.54 -17.66
N THR A 135 16.42 -16.19 -17.29
CA THR A 135 16.33 -17.65 -17.22
C THR A 135 16.52 -18.28 -18.60
N LEU A 136 15.95 -17.67 -19.64
CA LEU A 136 16.14 -18.10 -21.02
C LEU A 136 17.60 -17.91 -21.48
N GLU A 137 18.21 -16.79 -21.12
CA GLU A 137 19.62 -16.53 -21.45
C GLU A 137 20.55 -17.51 -20.72
N MET A 138 20.27 -17.86 -19.47
CA MET A 138 21.01 -18.84 -18.68
C MET A 138 20.97 -20.25 -19.32
N SER A 139 19.94 -20.59 -20.11
CA SER A 139 19.85 -21.88 -20.81
C SER A 139 20.78 -21.99 -22.02
N ARG A 140 21.36 -20.88 -22.49
CA ARG A 140 22.37 -20.86 -23.53
C ARG A 140 23.72 -21.26 -22.93
N ASN A 141 24.50 -22.09 -23.64
CA ASN A 141 25.81 -22.63 -23.21
C ASN A 141 26.77 -21.57 -22.65
N LEU A 142 26.51 -21.04 -21.48
CA LEU A 142 27.31 -20.06 -20.77
C LEU A 142 28.35 -20.77 -19.87
N ARG A 143 29.45 -20.08 -19.56
CA ARG A 143 30.42 -20.55 -18.57
C ARG A 143 29.72 -20.69 -17.20
N PRO A 144 30.10 -21.70 -16.36
CA PRO A 144 29.48 -21.95 -15.06
C PRO A 144 29.42 -20.73 -14.15
N GLU A 145 30.47 -19.91 -14.13
CA GLU A 145 30.56 -18.67 -13.33
C GLU A 145 29.51 -17.64 -13.74
N VAL A 146 29.25 -17.54 -15.06
CA VAL A 146 28.22 -16.65 -15.60
C VAL A 146 26.82 -17.16 -15.29
N GLN A 147 26.60 -18.49 -15.35
CA GLN A 147 25.33 -19.11 -14.97
C GLN A 147 25.01 -18.90 -13.48
N GLU A 148 26.00 -19.01 -12.60
CA GLU A 148 25.84 -18.77 -11.17
C GLU A 148 25.43 -17.30 -10.91
N SER A 149 26.15 -16.34 -11.51
CA SER A 149 25.83 -14.92 -11.39
C SER A 149 24.43 -14.56 -11.93
N LEU A 150 24.01 -15.18 -13.04
CA LEU A 150 22.65 -15.00 -13.58
C LEU A 150 21.60 -15.60 -12.65
N ARG A 151 21.85 -16.79 -12.08
CA ARG A 151 20.95 -17.45 -11.13
C ARG A 151 20.71 -16.58 -9.89
N ASP A 152 21.76 -16.00 -9.34
CA ASP A 152 21.69 -15.08 -8.22
C ASP A 152 20.83 -13.85 -8.58
N SER A 153 21.07 -13.28 -9.77
CA SER A 153 20.29 -12.14 -10.26
C SER A 153 18.80 -12.47 -10.43
N ILE A 154 18.47 -13.63 -10.99
CA ILE A 154 17.10 -14.12 -11.16
C ILE A 154 16.41 -14.29 -9.81
N THR A 155 17.08 -14.92 -8.84
CA THR A 155 16.56 -15.13 -7.50
C THR A 155 16.21 -13.80 -6.84
N ARG A 156 17.08 -12.81 -6.96
CA ARG A 156 16.85 -11.45 -6.41
C ARG A 156 15.70 -10.72 -7.08
N ILE A 157 15.61 -10.76 -8.40
CA ILE A 157 14.47 -10.15 -9.13
C ILE A 157 13.17 -10.77 -8.67
N LYS A 158 13.12 -12.10 -8.50
CA LYS A 158 11.95 -12.79 -7.98
C LYS A 158 11.62 -12.39 -6.54
N SER A 159 12.60 -12.21 -5.68
CA SER A 159 12.43 -11.73 -4.31
C SER A 159 11.87 -10.31 -4.25
N ILE A 160 12.38 -9.40 -5.10
CA ILE A 160 11.86 -8.04 -5.21
C ILE A 160 10.40 -8.07 -5.70
N ALA A 161 10.08 -8.89 -6.71
CA ALA A 161 8.73 -9.03 -7.23
C ALA A 161 7.74 -9.55 -6.16
N ALA A 162 8.15 -10.55 -5.37
CA ALA A 162 7.36 -11.08 -4.26
C ALA A 162 7.12 -10.04 -3.15
N SER A 163 8.12 -9.23 -2.82
CA SER A 163 7.98 -8.15 -1.85
C SER A 163 7.02 -7.06 -2.34
N HIS A 164 7.05 -6.71 -3.62
CA HIS A 164 6.08 -5.80 -4.23
C HIS A 164 4.64 -6.34 -4.19
N GLU A 165 4.44 -7.64 -4.28
CA GLU A 165 3.11 -8.27 -4.16
C GLU A 165 2.56 -8.16 -2.73
N LEU A 166 3.40 -8.41 -1.72
CA LEU A 166 3.00 -8.27 -0.32
C LEU A 166 2.54 -6.86 0.05
N LEU A 167 3.13 -5.85 -0.60
CA LEU A 167 2.85 -4.44 -0.36
C LEU A 167 1.63 -3.91 -1.14
N SER A 168 1.27 -4.56 -2.25
CA SER A 168 0.10 -4.17 -3.05
C SER A 168 -1.23 -4.45 -2.34
N VAL A 169 -1.23 -5.30 -1.32
CA VAL A 169 -2.43 -5.71 -0.57
C VAL A 169 -2.75 -4.73 0.56
N GLU A 170 -1.78 -3.92 1.00
CA GLU A 170 -1.96 -3.00 2.12
C GLU A 170 -2.24 -1.58 1.63
N SER A 171 -3.47 -1.16 1.85
CA SER A 171 -3.98 0.20 1.58
C SER A 171 -3.18 1.28 2.29
N VAL A 172 -3.25 2.51 1.76
CA VAL A 172 -2.70 3.75 2.34
C VAL A 172 -3.01 3.81 3.85
N GLY A 173 -1.97 3.65 4.68
CA GLY A 173 -2.13 3.67 6.12
C GLY A 173 -0.85 3.24 6.87
N LEU A 174 -1.04 2.92 8.13
CA LEU A 174 -0.04 2.30 8.98
C LEU A 174 -0.09 0.78 8.81
N THR A 175 1.06 0.17 8.60
CA THR A 175 1.24 -1.27 8.43
C THR A 175 1.89 -1.86 9.67
N ASP A 176 1.32 -2.93 10.23
CA ASP A 176 1.98 -3.73 11.26
C ASP A 176 3.13 -4.53 10.63
N ILE A 177 4.37 -4.10 10.94
CA ILE A 177 5.57 -4.74 10.37
C ILE A 177 5.88 -6.10 11.01
N THR A 178 5.33 -6.42 12.16
CA THR A 178 5.50 -7.73 12.78
C THR A 178 4.68 -8.78 12.04
N GLU A 179 3.47 -8.45 11.67
CA GLU A 179 2.65 -9.30 10.79
C GLU A 179 3.23 -9.36 9.36
N LEU A 180 3.72 -8.24 8.85
CA LEU A 180 4.42 -8.19 7.56
C LEU A 180 5.66 -9.10 7.57
N ALA A 181 6.45 -9.10 8.65
CA ALA A 181 7.60 -9.99 8.81
C ALA A 181 7.21 -11.47 8.74
N ARG A 182 6.10 -11.87 9.39
CA ARG A 182 5.58 -13.25 9.29
C ARG A 182 5.22 -13.62 7.86
N ARG A 183 4.61 -12.72 7.10
CA ARG A 183 4.26 -12.92 5.68
C ARG A 183 5.51 -13.04 4.79
N VAL A 184 6.51 -12.16 5.00
CA VAL A 184 7.80 -12.24 4.30
C VAL A 184 8.44 -13.60 4.56
N VAL A 185 8.54 -14.03 5.82
CA VAL A 185 9.09 -15.35 6.20
C VAL A 185 8.34 -16.48 5.48
N ALA A 186 7.01 -16.48 5.52
CA ALA A 186 6.20 -17.53 4.89
C ALA A 186 6.45 -17.62 3.38
N THR A 187 6.64 -16.46 2.71
CA THR A 187 6.90 -16.40 1.28
C THR A 187 8.32 -16.86 0.96
N THR A 188 9.32 -16.38 1.70
CA THR A 188 10.73 -16.71 1.50
C THR A 188 10.99 -18.21 1.78
N LYS A 189 10.38 -18.77 2.82
CA LYS A 189 10.42 -20.23 3.07
C LYS A 189 9.95 -21.04 1.86
N ARG A 190 8.83 -20.67 1.28
CA ARG A 190 8.26 -21.38 0.12
C ARG A 190 9.11 -21.26 -1.15
N SER A 191 9.78 -20.13 -1.34
CA SER A 191 10.53 -19.84 -2.57
C SER A 191 12.00 -20.29 -2.53
N MET A 192 12.63 -20.30 -1.34
CA MET A 192 14.08 -20.50 -1.22
C MET A 192 14.49 -21.80 -0.54
N LEU A 193 13.69 -22.34 0.39
CA LEU A 193 14.04 -23.58 1.04
C LEU A 193 13.88 -24.77 0.10
N ARG A 194 14.91 -25.60 0.04
CA ARG A 194 14.86 -26.88 -0.68
C ARG A 194 14.07 -27.90 0.14
N PRO A 195 13.47 -28.92 -0.52
CA PRO A 195 12.69 -29.95 0.18
C PRO A 195 13.47 -30.73 1.25
N ASP A 196 14.79 -30.78 1.13
CA ASP A 196 15.70 -31.48 2.02
C ASP A 196 16.31 -30.59 3.13
N GLN A 197 15.96 -29.29 3.14
CA GLN A 197 16.39 -28.35 4.17
C GLN A 197 15.32 -28.18 5.26
N LYS A 198 15.75 -28.29 6.49
CA LYS A 198 14.92 -28.11 7.70
C LYS A 198 15.42 -26.90 8.48
N ILE A 199 15.17 -25.71 7.95
CA ILE A 199 15.52 -24.45 8.61
C ILE A 199 14.27 -23.91 9.27
N GLU A 200 14.28 -23.78 10.59
CA GLU A 200 13.22 -23.13 11.34
C GLU A 200 13.42 -21.62 11.27
N ILE A 201 12.36 -20.87 10.95
CA ILE A 201 12.41 -19.39 10.93
C ILE A 201 11.31 -18.89 11.83
N VAL A 202 11.68 -18.16 12.89
CA VAL A 202 10.77 -17.67 13.94
C VAL A 202 10.81 -16.15 13.98
N VAL A 203 9.62 -15.52 14.06
CA VAL A 203 9.46 -14.07 14.25
C VAL A 203 8.94 -13.80 15.65
N LYS A 204 9.69 -13.04 16.43
CA LYS A 204 9.36 -12.57 17.78
C LYS A 204 9.20 -11.06 17.78
N GLY A 205 8.35 -10.54 18.64
CA GLY A 205 8.14 -9.09 18.81
C GLY A 205 6.68 -8.74 19.00
N HIS A 206 6.45 -7.47 19.32
CA HIS A 206 5.12 -6.88 19.50
C HIS A 206 4.68 -6.16 18.22
N GLU A 207 3.42 -5.74 18.16
CA GLU A 207 2.89 -4.95 17.04
C GLU A 207 3.64 -3.62 16.91
N ILE A 208 4.13 -3.34 15.71
CA ILE A 208 4.86 -2.12 15.37
C ILE A 208 4.28 -1.56 14.07
N TYR A 209 3.74 -0.37 14.13
CA TYR A 209 3.09 0.27 12.98
C TYR A 209 4.02 1.28 12.32
N LEU A 210 4.26 1.12 11.02
CA LEU A 210 5.04 2.03 10.17
C LEU A 210 4.20 2.53 8.99
N GLY A 211 4.55 3.71 8.48
CA GLY A 211 4.00 4.19 7.22
C GLY A 211 4.43 3.33 6.04
N SER A 212 3.62 3.27 4.98
CA SER A 212 3.80 2.38 3.81
C SER A 212 5.21 2.42 3.22
N LYS A 213 5.85 3.59 3.12
CA LYS A 213 7.22 3.70 2.57
C LYS A 213 8.25 2.96 3.44
N GLN A 214 8.19 3.15 4.75
CA GLN A 214 9.10 2.46 5.68
C GLN A 214 8.79 0.95 5.76
N ALA A 215 7.51 0.57 5.75
CA ALA A 215 7.09 -0.83 5.73
C ALA A 215 7.62 -1.56 4.46
N THR A 216 7.58 -0.89 3.31
CA THR A 216 8.16 -1.40 2.06
C THR A 216 9.67 -1.64 2.19
N ALA A 217 10.40 -0.62 2.63
CA ALA A 217 11.85 -0.74 2.81
C ALA A 217 12.20 -1.82 3.83
N PHE A 218 11.46 -1.90 4.94
CA PHE A 218 11.60 -2.93 5.96
C PHE A 218 11.42 -4.35 5.38
N ALA A 219 10.36 -4.59 4.61
CA ALA A 219 10.08 -5.90 4.00
C ALA A 219 11.18 -6.34 3.05
N LEU A 220 11.70 -5.42 2.22
CA LEU A 220 12.81 -5.71 1.31
C LEU A 220 14.10 -6.02 2.07
N VAL A 221 14.44 -5.22 3.08
CA VAL A 221 15.62 -5.44 3.92
C VAL A 221 15.52 -6.80 4.64
N LEU A 222 14.38 -7.08 5.26
CA LEU A 222 14.16 -8.36 5.94
C LEU A 222 14.30 -9.54 4.98
N ASN A 223 13.69 -9.46 3.79
CA ASN A 223 13.80 -10.50 2.77
C ASN A 223 15.25 -10.76 2.37
N GLU A 224 16.04 -9.71 2.11
CA GLU A 224 17.46 -9.84 1.77
C GLU A 224 18.29 -10.44 2.91
N LEU A 225 18.00 -10.10 4.17
CA LEU A 225 18.71 -10.66 5.32
C LEU A 225 18.38 -12.15 5.51
N ILE A 226 17.11 -12.55 5.35
CA ILE A 226 16.70 -13.96 5.39
C ILE A 226 17.32 -14.74 4.22
N ALA A 227 17.31 -14.17 3.00
CA ALA A 227 17.91 -14.77 1.83
C ALA A 227 19.41 -15.02 2.06
N ASN A 228 20.12 -14.03 2.56
CA ASN A 228 21.55 -14.16 2.89
C ASN A 228 21.81 -15.23 3.95
N ALA A 229 20.97 -15.33 4.98
CA ALA A 229 21.08 -16.39 5.99
C ALA A 229 20.90 -17.78 5.37
N ILE A 230 19.88 -17.98 4.51
CA ILE A 230 19.64 -19.25 3.83
C ILE A 230 20.76 -19.60 2.86
N GLU A 231 21.18 -18.67 2.02
CA GLU A 231 22.17 -18.91 0.95
C GLU A 231 23.59 -19.05 1.47
N HIS A 232 23.98 -18.26 2.46
CA HIS A 232 25.34 -18.20 2.96
C HIS A 232 25.52 -18.91 4.31
N GLY A 233 24.55 -18.78 5.22
CA GLY A 233 24.60 -19.42 6.54
C GLY A 233 24.37 -20.91 6.49
N PHE A 234 23.56 -21.41 5.55
CA PHE A 234 23.23 -22.85 5.44
C PHE A 234 23.65 -23.45 4.09
N ARG A 235 24.78 -22.99 3.55
CA ARG A 235 25.27 -23.47 2.25
C ARG A 235 25.62 -24.96 2.28
N THR A 236 26.27 -25.44 3.35
CA THR A 236 26.64 -26.83 3.53
C THR A 236 25.74 -27.54 4.53
N ARG A 237 25.08 -26.84 5.44
CA ARG A 237 24.16 -27.36 6.44
C ARG A 237 22.74 -27.46 5.93
N ARG A 238 22.01 -28.48 6.34
CA ARG A 238 20.61 -28.70 5.93
C ARG A 238 19.61 -28.44 7.05
N GLU A 239 20.07 -28.28 8.26
CA GLU A 239 19.24 -28.01 9.44
C GLU A 239 19.81 -26.81 10.19
N GLY A 240 18.95 -26.01 10.79
CA GLY A 240 19.28 -24.85 11.58
C GLY A 240 18.11 -23.95 11.87
N ALA A 241 18.40 -22.79 12.43
CA ALA A 241 17.39 -21.82 12.83
C ALA A 241 17.78 -20.40 12.42
N ILE A 242 16.77 -19.61 12.06
CA ILE A 242 16.86 -18.17 11.88
C ILE A 242 15.85 -17.53 12.83
N GLU A 243 16.33 -16.67 13.71
CA GLU A 243 15.48 -15.91 14.62
C GLU A 243 15.43 -14.46 14.19
N ILE A 244 14.21 -13.93 14.06
CA ILE A 244 13.92 -12.55 13.76
C ILE A 244 13.26 -11.95 14.99
N GLU A 245 13.86 -10.92 15.56
CA GLU A 245 13.33 -10.20 16.70
C GLU A 245 13.12 -8.74 16.35
N LEU A 246 11.93 -8.26 16.68
CA LEU A 246 11.49 -6.89 16.44
C LEU A 246 11.09 -6.27 17.76
N ASP A 247 11.62 -5.09 18.04
CA ASP A 247 11.21 -4.32 19.19
C ASP A 247 11.38 -2.83 18.92
N TRP A 248 10.86 -2.00 19.80
CA TRP A 248 10.86 -0.55 19.64
C TRP A 248 10.86 0.16 20.99
N ASP A 249 11.42 1.33 21.01
CA ASP A 249 11.28 2.30 22.10
C ASP A 249 10.54 3.56 21.62
N ALA A 250 10.56 4.64 22.38
CA ALA A 250 9.81 5.86 22.09
C ALA A 250 10.06 6.46 20.69
N SER A 251 11.22 6.25 20.09
CA SER A 251 11.65 6.90 18.84
C SER A 251 12.27 5.95 17.80
N GLU A 252 12.78 4.82 18.23
CA GLU A 252 13.57 3.90 17.39
C GLU A 252 12.93 2.52 17.34
N VAL A 253 13.04 1.91 16.17
CA VAL A 253 12.69 0.52 15.92
C VAL A 253 13.98 -0.23 15.64
N TRP A 254 14.12 -1.41 16.23
CA TRP A 254 15.22 -2.29 15.91
C TRP A 254 14.75 -3.66 15.47
N MET A 255 15.49 -4.22 14.53
CA MET A 255 15.31 -5.57 14.02
C MET A 255 16.63 -6.32 14.16
N ARG A 256 16.57 -7.50 14.73
CA ARG A 256 17.67 -8.47 14.77
C ARG A 256 17.29 -9.69 13.94
N VAL A 257 18.15 -10.05 13.00
CA VAL A 257 18.05 -11.31 12.26
C VAL A 257 19.29 -12.12 12.58
N GLN A 258 19.12 -13.26 13.24
CA GLN A 258 20.20 -14.12 13.70
C GLN A 258 20.03 -15.51 13.12
N ASP A 259 21.08 -16.04 12.50
CA ASP A 259 21.18 -17.45 12.10
C ASP A 259 22.20 -18.19 12.96
N ASP A 260 22.07 -19.52 13.04
CA ASP A 260 23.04 -20.45 13.65
C ASP A 260 23.92 -21.16 12.61
N GLY A 261 24.13 -20.52 11.47
CA GLY A 261 24.83 -21.05 10.31
C GLY A 261 26.31 -21.00 10.38
N GLU A 262 26.99 -20.92 9.21
CA GLU A 262 28.45 -20.96 9.07
C GLU A 262 29.12 -19.66 9.52
N GLY A 263 28.37 -18.58 9.71
CA GLY A 263 28.90 -17.26 10.07
C GLY A 263 29.53 -16.51 8.91
N LEU A 264 30.12 -15.36 9.22
CA LEU A 264 30.80 -14.51 8.25
C LEU A 264 32.25 -14.96 8.02
N PRO A 265 32.79 -14.85 6.80
CA PRO A 265 34.19 -15.14 6.54
C PRO A 265 35.10 -14.20 7.31
N ASN A 266 36.32 -14.70 7.64
CA ASN A 266 37.31 -13.89 8.32
C ASN A 266 37.66 -12.63 7.53
N GLY A 267 37.65 -11.47 8.21
CA GLY A 267 37.92 -10.18 7.59
C GLY A 267 36.74 -9.62 6.77
N PHE A 268 35.54 -10.14 6.95
CA PHE A 268 34.35 -9.59 6.31
C PHE A 268 34.14 -8.13 6.74
N ASP A 269 33.98 -7.25 5.75
CA ASP A 269 33.61 -5.85 5.94
C ASP A 269 32.38 -5.53 5.10
N LEU A 270 31.32 -5.09 5.76
CA LEU A 270 30.06 -4.69 5.14
C LEU A 270 30.25 -3.60 4.06
N ASN A 271 31.23 -2.70 4.25
CA ASN A 271 31.47 -1.58 3.34
C ASN A 271 32.12 -2.01 2.02
N THR A 272 32.90 -3.08 2.04
CA THR A 272 33.61 -3.62 0.87
C THR A 272 32.94 -4.84 0.27
N SER A 273 31.87 -5.31 0.89
CA SER A 273 31.08 -6.44 0.39
C SER A 273 30.55 -6.18 -1.01
N ARG A 274 30.83 -7.12 -1.93
CA ARG A 274 30.38 -7.04 -3.34
C ARG A 274 29.01 -7.67 -3.56
N GLY A 275 28.40 -8.26 -2.56
CA GLY A 275 27.07 -8.85 -2.66
C GLY A 275 25.99 -7.79 -2.92
N LEU A 276 25.31 -7.88 -4.07
CA LEU A 276 24.30 -6.88 -4.47
C LEU A 276 23.15 -6.79 -3.46
N GLY A 277 22.68 -7.92 -2.89
CA GLY A 277 21.59 -7.94 -1.90
C GLY A 277 21.92 -7.14 -0.65
N LEU A 278 23.13 -7.30 -0.13
CA LEU A 278 23.56 -6.59 1.06
C LEU A 278 23.75 -5.08 0.78
N GLN A 279 24.19 -4.71 -0.45
CA GLN A 279 24.26 -3.32 -0.87
C GLN A 279 22.87 -2.68 -0.99
N ILE A 280 21.89 -3.43 -1.52
CA ILE A 280 20.48 -2.99 -1.58
C ILE A 280 19.94 -2.81 -0.17
N ALA A 281 20.07 -3.81 0.69
CA ALA A 281 19.63 -3.75 2.08
C ALA A 281 20.21 -2.53 2.80
N ARG A 282 21.53 -2.31 2.68
CA ARG A 282 22.20 -1.14 3.24
C ARG A 282 21.63 0.16 2.70
N THR A 283 21.47 0.27 1.38
CA THR A 283 20.93 1.49 0.73
C THR A 283 19.53 1.82 1.22
N LEU A 284 18.65 0.80 1.36
CA LEU A 284 17.29 0.96 1.86
C LEU A 284 17.28 1.38 3.34
N VAL A 285 18.17 0.77 4.15
CA VAL A 285 18.30 1.14 5.56
C VAL A 285 18.77 2.59 5.69
N GLU A 286 19.80 3.01 4.96
CA GLU A 286 20.35 4.36 5.05
C GLU A 286 19.38 5.42 4.48
N LYS A 287 18.76 5.18 3.32
CA LYS A 287 17.97 6.19 2.60
C LYS A 287 16.48 6.21 2.95
N ASP A 288 15.87 5.03 3.05
CA ASP A 288 14.41 4.92 3.20
C ASP A 288 13.99 4.71 4.65
N LEU A 289 14.73 3.91 5.42
CA LEU A 289 14.52 3.76 6.87
C LEU A 289 15.23 4.84 7.68
N ARG A 290 16.23 5.52 7.12
CA ARG A 290 17.10 6.50 7.82
C ARG A 290 17.76 5.90 9.05
N GLY A 291 18.30 4.70 8.88
CA GLY A 291 18.83 3.86 9.93
C GLY A 291 20.26 3.41 9.70
N LYS A 292 20.66 2.39 10.46
CA LYS A 292 21.98 1.76 10.38
C LYS A 292 21.84 0.25 10.29
N LEU A 293 22.67 -0.37 9.45
CA LEU A 293 22.82 -1.80 9.32
C LEU A 293 24.19 -2.21 9.84
N ALA A 294 24.23 -3.20 10.72
CA ALA A 294 25.47 -3.81 11.21
C ALA A 294 25.38 -5.33 11.14
N LEU A 295 26.49 -5.98 10.85
CA LEU A 295 26.62 -7.43 10.81
C LEU A 295 27.73 -7.84 11.77
N THR A 296 27.45 -8.87 12.58
CA THR A 296 28.40 -9.47 13.50
C THR A 296 28.38 -11.00 13.37
N SER A 297 29.50 -11.66 13.63
CA SER A 297 29.58 -13.10 13.66
C SER A 297 30.54 -13.52 14.75
N ASN A 298 30.19 -14.58 15.46
CA ASN A 298 31.06 -15.20 16.51
C ASN A 298 31.59 -16.57 16.10
N GLY A 299 31.54 -16.90 14.80
CA GLY A 299 31.94 -18.21 14.29
C GLY A 299 30.90 -19.32 14.41
N ALA A 300 29.73 -19.05 15.00
CA ALA A 300 28.63 -19.98 15.15
C ALA A 300 27.31 -19.39 14.62
N GLY A 301 27.40 -18.60 13.53
CA GLY A 301 26.28 -17.95 12.88
C GLY A 301 26.53 -16.46 12.66
N THR A 302 25.56 -15.79 12.03
CA THR A 302 25.58 -14.37 11.75
C THR A 302 24.42 -13.67 12.45
N THR A 303 24.68 -12.46 12.94
CA THR A 303 23.65 -11.57 13.46
C THR A 303 23.66 -10.27 12.68
N ALA A 304 22.54 -9.94 12.05
CA ALA A 304 22.29 -8.66 11.42
C ALA A 304 21.44 -7.78 12.33
N TRP A 305 21.87 -6.55 12.54
CA TRP A 305 21.16 -5.54 13.29
C TRP A 305 20.74 -4.40 12.38
N VAL A 306 19.47 -4.05 12.42
CA VAL A 306 18.91 -2.87 11.74
C VAL A 306 18.27 -1.98 12.79
N LEU A 307 18.76 -0.75 12.91
CA LEU A 307 18.23 0.27 13.80
C LEU A 307 17.74 1.45 12.96
N PHE A 308 16.53 1.91 13.15
CA PHE A 308 15.99 3.04 12.40
C PHE A 308 14.96 3.84 13.18
N GLN A 309 14.79 5.11 12.80
CA GLN A 309 13.81 5.98 13.44
C GLN A 309 12.39 5.65 12.94
N ARG A 310 11.47 5.53 13.87
CA ARG A 310 10.05 5.45 13.56
C ARG A 310 9.64 6.78 12.92
N GLY A 311 9.29 6.78 11.63
CA GLY A 311 8.72 7.96 10.99
C GLY A 311 7.50 8.40 11.79
N VAL A 312 7.36 9.71 11.99
CA VAL A 312 6.23 10.30 12.72
C VAL A 312 4.96 9.81 12.04
N ALA A 313 4.28 8.82 12.64
CA ALA A 313 2.90 8.57 12.33
C ALA A 313 2.19 9.89 12.63
N LEU A 314 1.53 10.48 11.63
CA LEU A 314 0.60 11.56 11.88
C LEU A 314 -0.38 11.03 12.94
N THR A 315 -0.08 11.31 14.20
CA THR A 315 -1.01 11.12 15.29
C THR A 315 -2.14 12.11 15.04
N ASN A 316 -3.11 11.70 14.25
CA ASN A 316 -4.42 12.26 14.33
C ASN A 316 -5.23 11.29 15.18
N LYS A 317 -5.36 11.57 16.48
CA LYS A 317 -6.63 11.93 17.11
C LYS A 317 -6.64 11.58 18.56
N GLU A 318 -6.75 12.59 19.30
CA GLU A 318 -7.76 12.61 20.37
C GLU A 318 -9.16 12.79 19.73
#